data_012c83f8648e4e59fb83cf53ce44b9bc
#
_entry.id   012c83f8648e4e59fb83cf53ce44b9bc
#
_cell.length_a   1.000
_cell.length_b   1.000
_cell.length_c   1.000
_cell.angle_alpha   90.00
_cell.angle_beta   90.00
_cell.angle_gamma   90.00
#
_symmetry.space_group_name_H-M   'P 1'
#
loop_
_entity.id
_entity.type
_entity.pdbx_description
1 polymer ?
#
loop_
_entity_poly.entity_id
_entity_poly.type
_entity_poly.pdbx_seq_one_letter_code
_entity_poly.pdbx_strand_id
1 'polypeptide(L)'
;MKFSVLVAIVPEELEQKVVDNARDLGAGGITILGGRGIGNNTKKTFFGMTYEGSQSVVLMVLEKGLSLEILKAIQELLIDKDKKSHGVVFTFALEHLGGIDLSQLSKFENHLKDSI
;
A
#
# COMPACT_ATOMS: atom_id res chain seq x y z
N MET A 1 -3.54 -14.10 14.83
CA MET A 1 -3.54 -13.41 13.53
C MET A 1 -2.52 -12.28 13.56
N LYS A 2 -1.71 -12.18 12.52
CA LYS A 2 -0.69 -11.14 12.43
C LYS A 2 -1.09 -10.09 11.40
N PHE A 3 -0.79 -8.84 11.72
CA PHE A 3 -1.14 -7.70 10.89
C PHE A 3 0.11 -6.95 10.44
N SER A 4 -0.01 -6.34 9.29
CA SER A 4 1.04 -5.48 8.75
C SER A 4 0.43 -4.16 8.31
N VAL A 5 1.26 -3.12 8.31
CA VAL A 5 0.90 -1.86 7.67
C VAL A 5 1.51 -1.88 6.29
N LEU A 6 0.69 -1.60 5.29
CA LEU A 6 1.17 -1.39 3.93
C LEU A 6 1.15 0.10 3.65
N VAL A 7 2.25 0.60 3.11
CA VAL A 7 2.40 2.00 2.73
C VAL A 7 2.79 2.05 1.26
N ALA A 8 2.03 2.80 0.49
CA ALA A 8 2.39 3.08 -0.90
C ALA A 8 2.54 4.59 -1.06
N ILE A 9 3.68 5.01 -1.58
CA ILE A 9 3.93 6.42 -1.88
C ILE A 9 4.05 6.53 -3.39
N VAL A 10 3.08 7.20 -3.99
CA VAL A 10 2.92 7.20 -5.44
C VAL A 10 2.59 8.60 -5.95
N PRO A 11 2.86 8.89 -7.23
CA PRO A 11 2.36 10.12 -7.82
C PRO A 11 0.84 10.19 -7.69
N GLU A 12 0.34 11.39 -7.53
CA GLU A 12 -1.09 11.62 -7.32
C GLU A 12 -1.96 10.98 -8.40
N GLU A 13 -1.49 10.97 -9.63
CA GLU A 13 -2.23 10.39 -10.76
C GLU A 13 -2.38 8.86 -10.70
N LEU A 14 -1.58 8.19 -9.86
CA LEU A 14 -1.70 6.74 -9.67
C LEU A 14 -2.53 6.36 -8.46
N GLU A 15 -2.94 7.34 -7.65
CA GLU A 15 -3.67 7.09 -6.40
C GLU A 15 -4.88 6.19 -6.61
N GLN A 16 -5.75 6.54 -7.57
CA GLN A 16 -7.00 5.82 -7.77
C GLN A 16 -6.75 4.37 -8.19
N LYS A 17 -5.77 4.14 -9.05
CA LYS A 17 -5.43 2.78 -9.49
C LYS A 17 -4.93 1.93 -8.33
N VAL A 18 -4.12 2.50 -7.45
CA VAL A 18 -3.62 1.80 -6.27
C VAL A 18 -4.78 1.45 -5.33
N VAL A 19 -5.66 2.40 -5.07
CA VAL A 19 -6.82 2.18 -4.19
C VAL A 19 -7.74 1.11 -4.76
N ASP A 20 -8.07 1.21 -6.04
CA ASP A 20 -8.96 0.24 -6.66
C ASP A 20 -8.38 -1.17 -6.65
N ASN A 21 -7.09 -1.28 -6.94
CA ASN A 21 -6.40 -2.56 -6.92
C ASN A 21 -6.41 -3.20 -5.53
N ALA A 22 -6.11 -2.40 -4.51
CA ALA A 22 -6.11 -2.89 -3.14
C ALA A 22 -7.50 -3.34 -2.70
N ARG A 23 -8.53 -2.57 -3.05
CA ARG A 23 -9.91 -2.92 -2.73
C ARG A 23 -10.35 -4.20 -3.40
N ASP A 24 -10.02 -4.37 -4.67
CA ASP A 24 -10.37 -5.57 -5.42
C ASP A 24 -9.76 -6.82 -4.81
N LEU A 25 -8.61 -6.69 -4.16
CA LEU A 25 -7.94 -7.80 -3.49
C LEU A 25 -8.41 -8.01 -2.05
N GLY A 26 -9.24 -7.13 -1.52
CA GLY A 26 -9.85 -7.33 -0.22
C GLY A 26 -9.48 -6.32 0.87
N ALA A 27 -8.77 -5.25 0.54
CA ALA A 27 -8.47 -4.22 1.52
C ALA A 27 -9.76 -3.52 1.96
N GLY A 28 -10.02 -3.51 3.25
CA GLY A 28 -11.23 -2.89 3.80
C GLY A 28 -11.08 -1.40 4.02
N GLY A 29 -10.19 -1.01 4.91
CA GLY A 29 -9.97 0.40 5.24
C GLY A 29 -8.71 0.93 4.60
N ILE A 30 -8.82 2.05 3.92
CA ILE A 30 -7.68 2.69 3.27
C ILE A 30 -7.66 4.17 3.68
N THR A 31 -6.51 4.63 4.16
CA THR A 31 -6.32 6.03 4.52
C THR A 31 -5.37 6.66 3.50
N ILE A 32 -5.73 7.83 3.02
CA ILE A 32 -4.94 8.54 2.02
C ILE A 32 -4.49 9.86 2.60
N LEU A 33 -3.19 10.12 2.48
CA LEU A 33 -2.59 11.39 2.89
C LEU A 33 -1.96 12.04 1.68
N GLY A 34 -2.08 13.36 1.61
CA GLY A 34 -1.36 14.12 0.61
C GLY A 34 0.04 14.44 1.12
N GLY A 35 0.99 14.45 0.22
CA GLY A 35 2.36 14.79 0.55
C GLY A 35 3.08 15.40 -0.63
N ARG A 36 4.29 15.84 -0.39
CA ARG A 36 5.13 16.38 -1.44
C ARG A 36 6.52 15.75 -1.33
N GLY A 37 6.96 15.17 -2.44
CA GLY A 37 8.27 14.58 -2.48
C GLY A 37 9.36 15.59 -2.80
N ILE A 38 10.49 15.43 -2.16
CA ILE A 38 11.69 16.22 -2.42
C ILE A 38 12.80 15.22 -2.70
N GLY A 39 13.28 15.23 -3.93
CA GLY A 39 14.37 14.36 -4.32
C GLY A 39 15.71 15.08 -4.38
N ASN A 40 16.66 14.40 -4.96
CA ASN A 40 17.98 14.97 -5.19
C ASN A 40 17.88 16.09 -6.22
N ASN A 41 18.61 17.16 -5.99
CA ASN A 41 18.57 18.36 -6.84
C ASN A 41 18.86 18.10 -8.31
N THR A 42 19.68 17.12 -8.61
CA THR A 42 20.10 16.90 -9.99
C THR A 42 19.21 15.91 -10.73
N LYS A 43 18.71 14.91 -10.06
CA LYS A 43 17.95 13.84 -10.73
C LYS A 43 16.55 13.62 -10.19
N LYS A 44 16.21 14.22 -9.05
CA LYS A 44 14.87 14.16 -8.47
C LYS A 44 14.37 12.72 -8.34
N THR A 45 15.25 11.82 -7.92
CA THR A 45 14.92 10.41 -7.81
C THR A 45 15.09 9.90 -6.38
N PHE A 46 14.26 8.91 -6.03
CA PHE A 46 14.32 8.20 -4.78
C PHE A 46 14.12 6.72 -5.12
N PHE A 47 15.10 5.89 -4.81
CA PHE A 47 15.09 4.46 -5.21
C PHE A 47 14.87 4.27 -6.71
N GLY A 48 15.46 5.14 -7.53
CA GLY A 48 15.34 5.03 -8.98
C GLY A 48 14.04 5.57 -9.57
N MET A 49 13.17 6.13 -8.75
CA MET A 49 11.92 6.74 -9.21
C MET A 49 12.00 8.26 -9.14
N THR A 50 11.20 8.92 -9.95
CA THR A 50 11.04 10.37 -9.87
C THR A 50 10.29 10.71 -8.59
N TYR A 51 10.90 11.51 -7.72
CA TYR A 51 10.34 11.81 -6.40
C TYR A 51 10.20 13.32 -6.24
N GLU A 52 9.29 13.90 -6.98
CA GLU A 52 9.04 15.34 -6.96
C GLU A 52 7.57 15.64 -7.21
N GLY A 53 7.09 16.70 -6.61
CA GLY A 53 5.72 17.15 -6.79
C GLY A 53 4.76 16.49 -5.84
N SER A 54 3.49 16.53 -6.19
CA SER A 54 2.42 16.01 -5.35
C SER A 54 2.41 14.48 -5.33
N GLN A 55 2.44 13.94 -4.13
CA GLN A 55 2.43 12.51 -3.88
C GLN A 55 1.20 12.13 -3.07
N SER A 56 0.76 10.92 -3.24
CA SER A 56 -0.26 10.33 -2.39
C SER A 56 0.38 9.24 -1.54
N VAL A 57 0.11 9.27 -0.26
CA VAL A 57 0.54 8.24 0.68
C VAL A 57 -0.68 7.40 1.03
N VAL A 58 -0.69 6.16 0.61
CA VAL A 58 -1.82 5.26 0.81
C VAL A 58 -1.43 4.28 1.92
N LEU A 59 -2.21 4.28 2.99
CA LEU A 59 -1.94 3.48 4.19
C LEU A 59 -3.07 2.49 4.41
N MET A 60 -2.72 1.26 4.74
CA MET A 60 -3.73 0.29 5.12
C MET A 60 -3.16 -0.72 6.10
N VAL A 61 -4.00 -1.16 7.03
CA VAL A 61 -3.66 -2.21 7.97
C VAL A 61 -4.31 -3.49 7.46
N LEU A 62 -3.50 -4.50 7.25
CA LEU A 62 -3.94 -5.73 6.61
C LEU A 62 -3.42 -6.95 7.36
N GLU A 63 -4.11 -8.07 7.20
CA GLU A 63 -3.54 -9.34 7.61
C GLU A 63 -2.24 -9.58 6.82
N LYS A 64 -1.28 -10.22 7.45
CA LYS A 64 0.08 -10.34 6.89
C LYS A 64 0.11 -10.94 5.48
N GLY A 65 -0.62 -12.03 5.27
CA GLY A 65 -0.63 -12.69 3.96
C GLY A 65 -1.25 -11.82 2.88
N LEU A 66 -2.36 -11.16 3.21
CA LEU A 66 -3.02 -10.24 2.30
C LEU A 66 -2.13 -9.04 1.97
N SER A 67 -1.36 -8.56 2.95
CA SER A 67 -0.46 -7.43 2.71
C SER A 67 0.60 -7.75 1.66
N LEU A 68 1.13 -8.97 1.68
CA LEU A 68 2.10 -9.40 0.67
C LEU A 68 1.47 -9.49 -0.72
N GLU A 69 0.26 -10.04 -0.79
CA GLU A 69 -0.48 -10.15 -2.04
C GLU A 69 -0.74 -8.77 -2.65
N ILE A 70 -1.20 -7.83 -1.83
CA ILE A 70 -1.47 -6.48 -2.29
C ILE A 70 -0.19 -5.74 -2.66
N LEU A 71 0.89 -5.93 -1.89
CA LEU A 71 2.19 -5.33 -2.21
C LEU A 71 2.64 -5.75 -3.59
N LYS A 72 2.56 -7.03 -3.91
CA LYS A 72 2.99 -7.54 -5.22
C LYS A 72 2.16 -6.94 -6.35
N ALA A 73 0.86 -6.83 -6.15
CA ALA A 73 -0.04 -6.26 -7.15
C ALA A 73 0.24 -4.78 -7.38
N ILE A 74 0.45 -4.02 -6.31
CA ILE A 74 0.78 -2.60 -6.41
C ILE A 74 2.14 -2.43 -7.08
N GLN A 75 3.11 -3.25 -6.74
CA GLN A 75 4.43 -3.20 -7.36
C GLN A 75 4.34 -3.29 -8.88
N GLU A 76 3.51 -4.17 -9.39
CA GLU A 76 3.31 -4.30 -10.84
C GLU A 76 2.70 -3.03 -11.45
N LEU A 77 1.79 -2.37 -10.73
CA LEU A 77 1.21 -1.11 -11.17
C LEU A 77 2.24 0.01 -11.27
N LEU A 78 3.24 -0.01 -10.40
CA LEU A 78 4.21 1.07 -10.30
C LEU A 78 5.32 0.98 -11.32
N ILE A 79 5.48 -0.14 -11.97
CA ILE A 79 6.55 -0.35 -12.96
C ILE A 79 5.99 -0.14 -14.35
N ASP A 80 6.61 0.76 -15.13
CA ASP A 80 6.18 1.05 -16.48
C ASP A 80 6.83 0.11 -17.51
N LYS A 81 6.56 0.38 -18.79
CA LYS A 81 7.06 -0.42 -19.91
C LYS A 81 8.58 -0.43 -20.00
N ASP A 82 9.22 0.62 -19.53
CA ASP A 82 10.67 0.75 -19.52
C ASP A 82 11.27 0.22 -18.22
N LYS A 83 10.48 -0.45 -17.41
CA LYS A 83 10.86 -0.99 -16.10
C LYS A 83 11.31 0.07 -15.11
N LYS A 84 10.82 1.29 -15.27
CA LYS A 84 11.06 2.36 -14.30
C LYS A 84 9.93 2.38 -13.27
N SER A 85 10.31 2.56 -12.01
CA SER A 85 9.35 2.64 -10.93
C SER A 85 8.79 4.06 -10.80
N HIS A 86 7.47 4.15 -10.61
CA HIS A 86 6.76 5.41 -10.40
C HIS A 86 6.22 5.53 -8.99
N GLY A 87 6.87 4.89 -8.04
CA GLY A 87 6.46 4.95 -6.65
C GLY A 87 7.18 3.88 -5.86
N VAL A 88 6.85 3.80 -4.59
CA VAL A 88 7.40 2.80 -3.70
C VAL A 88 6.28 2.20 -2.87
N VAL A 89 6.35 0.91 -2.61
CA VAL A 89 5.41 0.22 -1.73
C VAL A 89 6.19 -0.67 -0.79
N PHE A 90 5.81 -0.66 0.48
CA PHE A 90 6.48 -1.47 1.48
C PHE A 90 5.52 -1.84 2.60
N THR A 91 5.90 -2.84 3.38
CA THR A 91 5.13 -3.27 4.54
C THR A 91 6.04 -3.36 5.75
N PHE A 92 5.43 -3.23 6.92
CA PHE A 92 6.09 -3.55 8.17
C PHE A 92 5.10 -4.18 9.13
N ALA A 93 5.62 -5.08 9.96
CA ALA A 93 4.78 -5.80 10.90
C ALA A 93 4.30 -4.88 12.03
N LEU A 94 3.04 -5.04 12.41
CA LEU A 94 2.52 -4.37 13.58
C LEU A 94 2.85 -5.20 14.81
N GLU A 95 3.44 -4.54 15.80
CA GLU A 95 3.71 -5.17 17.08
C GLU A 95 2.44 -5.24 17.92
N HIS A 96 1.70 -4.13 17.97
CA HIS A 96 0.45 -4.03 18.73
C HIS A 96 -0.60 -3.32 17.88
N LEU A 97 -1.85 -3.75 18.04
CA LEU A 97 -2.98 -3.15 17.32
C LEU A 97 -4.14 -2.99 18.28
N GLY A 98 -4.63 -1.77 18.42
CA GLY A 98 -5.79 -1.45 19.24
C GLY A 98 -6.90 -0.85 18.40
N GLY A 99 -8.09 -0.69 18.99
CA GLY A 99 -9.20 -0.05 18.30
C GLY A 99 -9.97 -0.96 17.36
N ILE A 100 -9.72 -2.26 17.39
CA ILE A 100 -10.46 -3.20 16.56
C ILE A 100 -11.72 -3.66 17.28
N ASP A 101 -12.84 -3.66 16.55
CA ASP A 101 -14.08 -4.23 16.99
C ASP A 101 -13.98 -5.76 16.87
N LEU A 102 -14.45 -6.47 17.91
CA LEU A 102 -14.43 -7.94 17.91
C LEU A 102 -15.19 -8.54 16.74
N SER A 103 -16.27 -7.90 16.29
CA SER A 103 -17.02 -8.38 15.14
C SER A 103 -16.22 -8.28 13.85
N GLN A 104 -15.37 -7.26 13.72
CA GLN A 104 -14.47 -7.13 12.57
C GLN A 104 -13.40 -8.20 12.60
N LEU A 105 -12.88 -8.51 13.77
CA LEU A 105 -11.88 -9.56 13.93
C LEU A 105 -12.46 -10.91 13.48
N SER A 106 -13.70 -11.21 13.86
CA SER A 106 -14.39 -12.43 13.40
C SER A 106 -14.50 -12.49 11.89
N LYS A 107 -14.81 -11.37 11.25
CA LYS A 107 -14.90 -11.32 9.79
C LYS A 107 -13.55 -11.61 9.13
N PHE A 108 -12.46 -11.07 9.67
CA PHE A 108 -11.12 -11.36 9.17
C PHE A 108 -10.79 -12.84 9.30
N GLU A 109 -11.07 -13.44 10.43
CA GLU A 109 -10.82 -14.85 10.66
C GLU A 109 -11.61 -15.73 9.68
N ASN A 110 -12.87 -15.40 9.45
CA ASN A 110 -13.70 -16.13 8.51
C ASN A 110 -13.19 -16.00 7.09
N HIS A 111 -12.75 -14.81 6.70
CA HIS A 111 -12.17 -14.59 5.39
C HIS A 111 -10.90 -15.44 5.19
N LEU A 112 -10.05 -15.49 6.19
CA LEU A 112 -8.84 -16.29 6.13
C LEU A 112 -9.13 -17.78 6.01
N LYS A 113 -10.12 -18.26 6.74
CA LYS A 113 -10.54 -19.66 6.66
C LYS A 113 -11.07 -20.01 5.27
N ASP A 114 -11.83 -19.10 4.69
CA ASP A 114 -12.40 -19.30 3.35
C ASP A 114 -11.32 -19.25 2.26
N SER A 115 -10.20 -18.59 2.52
CA SER A 115 -9.10 -18.44 1.58
C SER A 115 -8.15 -19.63 1.58
N ILE A 116 -8.24 -20.45 2.59
CA ILE A 116 -7.41 -21.65 2.73
C ILE A 116 -8.12 -22.85 2.13
#